data_840382d2c1827ee787a404460430a207
#
_entry.id   840382d2c1827ee787a404460430a207
#
_cell.length_a   1.000
_cell.length_b   1.000
_cell.length_c   1.000
_cell.angle_alpha   90.00
_cell.angle_beta   90.00
_cell.angle_gamma   90.00
#
_symmetry.space_group_name_H-M   'P 1'
#
loop_
_entity.id
_entity.type
_entity.pdbx_description
1 polymer ?
#
loop_
_entity_poly.entity_id
_entity_poly.type
_entity_poly.pdbx_seq_one_letter_code
_entity_poly.pdbx_strand_id
1 'polypeptide(L)'
;MCIRDRLLASAAGGDVEILKYGSPPKALPEIGWSQIFIDKSNKDFKALFKDPLHVLHWHGDRILLPNKAVLIASSLRCKEQFFRIGNFAYGLQFHIETTGGMINKWIKEDKEFVFKGLGSNGQEILKEENKKYIDKTFFKRKLLINKLFELLDN
;
A
#
# COMPACT_ATOMS: atom_id res chain seq x y z
N MET A 1 7.79 3.12 9.14
CA MET A 1 6.32 3.20 8.96
C MET A 1 5.97 4.46 8.20
N CYS A 2 5.25 4.36 7.09
CA CYS A 2 4.92 5.52 6.27
C CYS A 2 3.80 6.34 6.94
N ILE A 3 4.10 7.60 7.31
CA ILE A 3 3.17 8.50 8.03
C ILE A 3 2.55 9.55 7.06
N ARG A 4 3.15 9.70 5.89
CA ARG A 4 2.87 10.80 4.96
C ARG A 4 1.47 10.76 4.36
N ASP A 5 1.01 9.59 3.96
CA ASP A 5 -0.33 9.34 3.42
C ASP A 5 -1.44 9.64 4.44
N ARG A 6 -1.20 9.29 5.72
CA ARG A 6 -2.11 9.56 6.83
C ARG A 6 -2.17 11.05 7.17
N LEU A 7 -1.02 11.73 7.20
CA LEU A 7 -0.96 13.18 7.39
C LEU A 7 -1.67 13.92 6.27
N LEU A 8 -1.49 13.50 5.02
CA LEU A 8 -2.19 14.06 3.87
C LEU A 8 -3.71 13.93 4.01
N ALA A 9 -4.19 12.74 4.36
CA ALA A 9 -5.62 12.50 4.53
C ALA A 9 -6.22 13.30 5.68
N SER A 10 -5.55 13.32 6.84
CA SER A 10 -6.00 14.09 8.02
C SER A 10 -6.01 15.60 7.75
N ALA A 11 -4.97 16.14 7.09
CA ALA A 11 -4.92 17.55 6.72
C ALA A 11 -6.03 17.95 5.75
N ALA A 12 -6.56 17.02 4.97
CA ALA A 12 -7.65 17.23 4.05
C ALA A 12 -9.05 16.98 4.67
N GLY A 13 -9.12 16.71 5.97
CA GLY A 13 -10.37 16.45 6.71
C GLY A 13 -10.81 14.97 6.71
N GLY A 14 -9.92 14.07 6.38
CA GLY A 14 -10.08 12.64 6.61
C GLY A 14 -9.66 12.24 8.03
N ASP A 15 -9.72 10.94 8.31
CA ASP A 15 -9.35 10.39 9.62
C ASP A 15 -8.49 9.13 9.44
N VAL A 16 -7.94 8.62 10.55
CA VAL A 16 -7.12 7.41 10.59
C VAL A 16 -7.60 6.51 11.71
N GLU A 17 -7.82 5.24 11.42
CA GLU A 17 -8.22 4.25 12.41
C GLU A 17 -7.38 2.97 12.30
N ILE A 18 -7.40 2.16 13.35
CA ILE A 18 -6.75 0.84 13.33
C ILE A 18 -7.44 -0.04 12.29
N LEU A 19 -6.65 -0.65 11.41
CA LEU A 19 -7.15 -1.62 10.44
C LEU A 19 -7.69 -2.86 11.17
N LYS A 20 -8.96 -3.17 10.90
CA LYS A 20 -9.64 -4.36 11.44
C LYS A 20 -10.11 -5.24 10.29
N TYR A 21 -9.91 -6.54 10.44
CA TYR A 21 -10.28 -7.53 9.43
C TYR A 21 -10.84 -8.80 10.07
N GLY A 22 -11.69 -9.51 9.31
CA GLY A 22 -12.31 -10.77 9.75
C GLY A 22 -13.69 -10.61 10.39
N SER A 23 -14.27 -11.74 10.84
CA SER A 23 -15.58 -11.78 11.50
C SER A 23 -15.49 -12.68 12.76
N PRO A 24 -15.55 -12.10 13.97
CA PRO A 24 -15.64 -10.68 14.29
C PRO A 24 -14.36 -9.90 13.90
N PRO A 25 -14.46 -8.58 13.64
CA PRO A 25 -13.30 -7.78 13.25
C PRO A 25 -12.23 -7.72 14.35
N LYS A 26 -10.98 -8.03 13.99
CA LYS A 26 -9.82 -7.94 14.88
C LYS A 26 -8.78 -7.00 14.28
N ALA A 27 -8.07 -6.26 15.16
CA ALA A 27 -6.93 -5.44 14.74
C ALA A 27 -5.84 -6.34 14.17
N LEU A 28 -5.65 -6.28 12.85
CA LEU A 28 -4.70 -7.10 12.12
C LEU A 28 -4.01 -6.27 11.04
N PRO A 29 -2.67 -6.12 11.10
CA PRO A 29 -1.95 -5.36 10.09
C PRO A 29 -2.00 -6.06 8.72
N GLU A 30 -1.93 -5.26 7.67
CA GLU A 30 -1.66 -5.74 6.32
C GLU A 30 -0.15 -5.66 6.10
N ILE A 31 0.50 -6.82 5.95
CA ILE A 31 1.95 -6.94 5.85
C ILE A 31 2.29 -8.04 4.84
N GLY A 32 3.35 -7.81 4.06
CA GLY A 32 3.81 -8.71 3.01
C GLY A 32 3.39 -8.29 1.62
N TRP A 33 3.71 -9.13 0.64
CA TRP A 33 3.41 -8.87 -0.77
C TRP A 33 2.01 -9.35 -1.12
N SER A 34 1.13 -8.40 -1.46
CA SER A 34 -0.21 -8.75 -1.93
C SER A 34 -0.69 -7.84 -3.06
N GLN A 35 -1.85 -8.14 -3.61
CA GLN A 35 -2.40 -7.45 -4.76
C GLN A 35 -3.20 -6.22 -4.36
N ILE A 36 -3.02 -5.15 -5.15
CA ILE A 36 -3.97 -4.05 -5.22
C ILE A 36 -4.75 -4.09 -6.53
N PHE A 37 -5.97 -3.61 -6.47
CA PHE A 37 -6.93 -3.57 -7.56
C PHE A 37 -7.25 -2.12 -7.88
N ILE A 38 -6.88 -1.69 -9.09
CA ILE A 38 -7.19 -0.33 -9.56
C ILE A 38 -8.70 -0.21 -9.80
N ASP A 39 -9.31 0.87 -9.32
CA ASP A 39 -10.71 1.16 -9.58
C ASP A 39 -10.98 1.33 -11.07
N LYS A 40 -12.05 0.68 -11.54
CA LYS A 40 -12.39 0.64 -12.98
C LYS A 40 -12.70 2.00 -13.57
N SER A 41 -13.15 2.94 -12.75
CA SER A 41 -13.47 4.31 -13.17
C SER A 41 -12.22 5.17 -13.37
N ASN A 42 -11.09 4.79 -12.75
CA ASN A 42 -9.83 5.53 -12.87
C ASN A 42 -9.09 5.19 -14.18
N LYS A 43 -9.31 6.00 -15.20
CA LYS A 43 -8.75 5.77 -16.55
C LYS A 43 -7.22 5.87 -16.58
N ASP A 44 -6.63 6.79 -15.82
CA ASP A 44 -5.18 7.07 -15.86
C ASP A 44 -4.35 5.88 -15.40
N PHE A 45 -4.74 5.23 -14.31
CA PHE A 45 -4.00 4.09 -13.77
C PHE A 45 -4.48 2.75 -14.31
N LYS A 46 -5.76 2.63 -14.70
CA LYS A 46 -6.29 1.38 -15.26
C LYS A 46 -5.66 1.01 -16.59
N ALA A 47 -5.35 1.99 -17.44
CA ALA A 47 -4.68 1.74 -18.71
C ALA A 47 -3.27 1.17 -18.53
N LEU A 48 -2.59 1.48 -17.41
CA LEU A 48 -1.25 1.00 -17.10
C LEU A 48 -1.23 -0.47 -16.64
N PHE A 49 -2.30 -0.92 -15.97
CA PHE A 49 -2.31 -2.23 -15.30
C PHE A 49 -3.56 -3.02 -15.70
N LYS A 50 -3.40 -3.91 -16.68
CA LYS A 50 -4.46 -4.86 -17.05
C LYS A 50 -4.76 -5.85 -15.93
N ASP A 51 -3.71 -6.28 -15.22
CA ASP A 51 -3.76 -7.22 -14.10
C ASP A 51 -3.51 -6.52 -12.76
N PRO A 52 -3.98 -7.09 -11.65
CA PRO A 52 -3.67 -6.59 -10.32
C PRO A 52 -2.15 -6.44 -10.10
N LEU A 53 -1.78 -5.35 -9.46
CA LEU A 53 -0.37 -5.06 -9.16
C LEU A 53 0.00 -5.64 -7.78
N HIS A 54 1.05 -6.47 -7.71
CA HIS A 54 1.63 -6.88 -6.44
C HIS A 54 2.51 -5.76 -5.89
N VAL A 55 2.26 -5.40 -4.64
CA VAL A 55 2.97 -4.36 -3.89
C VAL A 55 3.30 -4.85 -2.49
N LEU A 56 4.24 -4.20 -1.82
CA LEU A 56 4.56 -4.48 -0.43
C LEU A 56 3.63 -3.66 0.48
N HIS A 57 2.90 -4.34 1.35
CA HIS A 57 2.13 -3.73 2.43
C HIS A 57 2.93 -3.79 3.73
N TRP A 58 2.87 -2.71 4.52
CA TRP A 58 3.51 -2.62 5.84
C TRP A 58 2.79 -1.58 6.70
N HIS A 59 1.51 -1.83 6.99
CA HIS A 59 0.68 -0.89 7.76
C HIS A 59 -0.35 -1.61 8.64
N GLY A 60 -0.66 -0.98 9.77
CA GLY A 60 -1.67 -1.47 10.73
C GLY A 60 -2.88 -0.54 10.86
N ASP A 61 -2.85 0.58 10.14
CA ASP A 61 -3.91 1.56 10.13
C ASP A 61 -4.61 1.58 8.78
N ARG A 62 -5.82 2.09 8.74
CA ARG A 62 -6.51 2.47 7.50
C ARG A 62 -6.86 3.96 7.53
N ILE A 63 -7.02 4.51 6.36
CA ILE A 63 -7.39 5.90 6.16
C ILE A 63 -8.90 5.99 5.89
N LEU A 64 -9.60 6.87 6.58
CA LEU A 64 -10.94 7.28 6.23
C LEU A 64 -10.84 8.50 5.33
N LEU A 65 -11.09 8.30 4.04
CA LEU A 65 -10.88 9.35 3.05
C LEU A 65 -11.86 10.51 3.25
N PRO A 66 -11.41 11.77 3.09
CA PRO A 66 -12.30 12.92 3.07
C PRO A 66 -13.21 12.89 1.83
N ASN A 67 -14.38 13.54 1.92
CA ASN A 67 -15.43 13.50 0.88
C ASN A 67 -14.95 13.89 -0.53
N LYS A 68 -13.90 14.72 -0.64
CA LYS A 68 -13.35 15.18 -1.92
C LYS A 68 -12.23 14.30 -2.46
N ALA A 69 -11.86 13.25 -1.76
CA ALA A 69 -10.83 12.32 -2.22
C ALA A 69 -11.38 11.37 -3.28
N VAL A 70 -10.52 11.02 -4.22
CA VAL A 70 -10.80 10.02 -5.25
C VAL A 70 -10.04 8.75 -4.90
N LEU A 71 -10.75 7.66 -4.63
CA LEU A 71 -10.15 6.34 -4.44
C LEU A 71 -9.63 5.83 -5.79
N ILE A 72 -8.38 5.37 -5.81
CA ILE A 72 -7.73 4.86 -7.04
C ILE A 72 -7.52 3.35 -6.95
N ALA A 73 -7.09 2.82 -5.79
CA ALA A 73 -6.91 1.39 -5.63
C ALA A 73 -7.23 0.90 -4.22
N SER A 74 -7.59 -0.38 -4.15
CA SER A 74 -7.92 -1.11 -2.91
C SER A 74 -7.16 -2.42 -2.87
N SER A 75 -6.92 -2.96 -1.66
CA SER A 75 -6.58 -4.37 -1.45
C SER A 75 -7.79 -5.16 -0.96
N LEU A 76 -7.62 -6.46 -0.76
CA LEU A 76 -8.68 -7.30 -0.18
C LEU A 76 -8.93 -6.99 1.31
N ARG A 77 -7.96 -6.41 2.01
CA ARG A 77 -8.03 -6.14 3.45
C ARG A 77 -8.31 -4.67 3.76
N CYS A 78 -7.80 -3.76 2.92
CA CYS A 78 -7.94 -2.33 3.13
C CYS A 78 -8.38 -1.64 1.84
N LYS A 79 -9.47 -0.88 1.94
CA LYS A 79 -10.06 -0.20 0.79
C LYS A 79 -9.18 0.96 0.31
N GLU A 80 -8.59 1.70 1.22
CA GLU A 80 -7.95 3.00 0.94
C GLU A 80 -6.44 2.83 0.71
N GLN A 81 -6.06 2.05 -0.30
CA GLN A 81 -4.66 1.76 -0.63
C GLN A 81 -3.98 2.86 -1.45
N PHE A 82 -4.72 3.47 -2.36
CA PHE A 82 -4.22 4.52 -3.22
C PHE A 82 -5.34 5.51 -3.49
N PHE A 83 -5.08 6.79 -3.27
CA PHE A 83 -6.07 7.85 -3.42
C PHE A 83 -5.45 9.16 -3.89
N ARG A 84 -6.31 10.08 -4.36
CA ARG A 84 -5.95 11.44 -4.74
C ARG A 84 -6.83 12.44 -4.02
N ILE A 85 -6.24 13.55 -3.60
CA ILE A 85 -6.93 14.72 -3.04
C ILE A 85 -6.63 15.92 -3.92
N GLY A 86 -7.67 16.59 -4.41
CA GLY A 86 -7.50 17.63 -5.42
C GLY A 86 -6.86 17.10 -6.71
N ASN A 87 -6.00 17.89 -7.34
CA ASN A 87 -5.39 17.53 -8.64
C ASN A 87 -4.01 16.87 -8.48
N PHE A 88 -3.25 17.25 -7.45
CA PHE A 88 -1.81 16.95 -7.38
C PHE A 88 -1.36 16.21 -6.12
N ALA A 89 -2.24 15.91 -5.18
CA ALA A 89 -1.86 15.22 -3.95
C ALA A 89 -2.28 13.74 -4.01
N TYR A 90 -1.31 12.84 -4.02
CA TYR A 90 -1.50 11.39 -4.06
C TYR A 90 -1.02 10.74 -2.76
N GLY A 91 -1.82 9.84 -2.20
CA GLY A 91 -1.49 9.03 -1.04
C GLY A 91 -1.45 7.56 -1.39
N LEU A 92 -0.34 6.88 -1.05
CA LEU A 92 -0.13 5.46 -1.22
C LEU A 92 0.14 4.84 0.15
N GLN A 93 -0.67 3.87 0.55
CA GLN A 93 -0.52 3.16 1.82
C GLN A 93 0.46 1.99 1.70
N PHE A 94 0.66 1.47 0.49
CA PHE A 94 1.64 0.46 0.15
C PHE A 94 2.98 1.07 -0.28
N HIS A 95 4.00 0.23 -0.39
CA HIS A 95 5.37 0.63 -0.72
C HIS A 95 5.74 0.21 -2.15
N ILE A 96 6.19 1.17 -2.95
CA ILE A 96 6.71 0.96 -4.31
C ILE A 96 8.20 1.31 -4.44
N GLU A 97 8.72 2.03 -3.46
CA GLU A 97 10.09 2.56 -3.40
C GLU A 97 11.10 1.56 -2.84
N THR A 98 10.64 0.45 -2.26
CA THR A 98 11.48 -0.45 -1.49
C THR A 98 12.46 -1.26 -2.35
N THR A 99 13.64 -1.50 -1.77
CA THR A 99 14.64 -2.45 -2.27
C THR A 99 14.63 -3.72 -1.42
N GLY A 100 15.17 -4.82 -1.95
CA GLY A 100 15.30 -6.07 -1.19
C GLY A 100 16.08 -5.92 0.12
N GLY A 101 17.11 -5.07 0.12
CA GLY A 101 17.88 -4.75 1.33
C GLY A 101 17.06 -4.01 2.39
N MET A 102 16.25 -3.02 1.99
CA MET A 102 15.35 -2.31 2.90
C MET A 102 14.34 -3.27 3.55
N ILE A 103 13.70 -4.12 2.76
CA ILE A 103 12.72 -5.09 3.26
C ILE A 103 13.37 -6.06 4.25
N ASN A 104 14.56 -6.59 3.93
CA ASN A 104 15.30 -7.47 4.84
C ASN A 104 15.68 -6.78 6.15
N LYS A 105 15.95 -5.47 6.13
CA LYS A 105 16.18 -4.67 7.33
C LYS A 105 14.90 -4.56 8.15
N TRP A 106 13.77 -4.19 7.54
CA TRP A 106 12.47 -4.09 8.24
C TRP A 106 12.03 -5.40 8.88
N ILE A 107 12.21 -6.53 8.20
CA ILE A 107 11.91 -7.87 8.77
C ILE A 107 12.67 -8.10 10.09
N LYS A 108 13.91 -7.61 10.19
CA LYS A 108 14.74 -7.77 11.40
C LYS A 108 14.38 -6.77 12.50
N GLU A 109 14.07 -5.53 12.13
CA GLU A 109 13.84 -4.42 13.07
C GLU A 109 12.41 -4.42 13.63
N ASP A 110 11.42 -4.85 12.85
CA ASP A 110 10.00 -4.75 13.18
C ASP A 110 9.37 -6.13 13.46
N LYS A 111 10.08 -6.98 14.21
CA LYS A 111 9.70 -8.37 14.48
C LYS A 111 8.33 -8.53 15.10
N GLU A 112 7.96 -7.63 16.02
CA GLU A 112 6.67 -7.67 16.72
C GLU A 112 5.53 -7.39 15.74
N PHE A 113 5.71 -6.43 14.83
CA PHE A 113 4.72 -6.14 13.81
C PHE A 113 4.56 -7.28 12.81
N VAL A 114 5.68 -7.89 12.40
CA VAL A 114 5.69 -9.09 11.55
C VAL A 114 4.94 -10.23 12.23
N PHE A 115 5.24 -10.50 13.50
CA PHE A 115 4.56 -11.53 14.28
C PHE A 115 3.06 -11.27 14.42
N LYS A 116 2.67 -10.03 14.68
CA LYS A 116 1.26 -9.63 14.80
C LYS A 116 0.47 -9.88 13.50
N GLY A 117 1.09 -9.69 12.34
CA GLY A 117 0.42 -9.86 11.05
C GLY A 117 0.47 -11.26 10.47
N LEU A 118 1.57 -11.98 10.68
CA LEU A 118 1.88 -13.24 10.01
C LEU A 118 2.21 -14.42 10.95
N GLY A 119 2.24 -14.17 12.27
CA GLY A 119 2.56 -15.20 13.27
C GLY A 119 4.05 -15.57 13.30
N SER A 120 4.36 -16.73 13.92
CA SER A 120 5.73 -17.18 14.21
C SER A 120 6.61 -17.34 12.96
N ASN A 121 6.03 -17.75 11.85
CA ASN A 121 6.75 -17.97 10.58
C ASN A 121 6.82 -16.72 9.69
N GLY A 122 6.33 -15.57 10.18
CA GLY A 122 6.18 -14.35 9.38
C GLY A 122 7.47 -13.84 8.75
N GLN A 123 8.60 -13.96 9.44
CA GLN A 123 9.89 -13.53 8.90
C GLN A 123 10.33 -14.38 7.69
N GLU A 124 10.16 -15.69 7.76
CA GLU A 124 10.48 -16.61 6.67
C GLU A 124 9.55 -16.39 5.47
N ILE A 125 8.25 -16.25 5.72
CA ILE A 125 7.26 -15.92 4.70
C ILE A 125 7.67 -14.66 3.94
N LEU A 126 7.99 -13.58 4.65
CA LEU A 126 8.38 -12.31 4.04
C LEU A 126 9.69 -12.40 3.26
N LYS A 127 10.68 -13.18 3.72
CA LYS A 127 11.93 -13.40 2.98
C LYS A 127 11.68 -14.12 1.66
N GLU A 128 10.85 -15.15 1.66
CA GLU A 128 10.50 -15.90 0.45
C GLU A 128 9.65 -15.05 -0.52
N GLU A 129 8.68 -14.30 -0.01
CA GLU A 129 7.91 -13.36 -0.81
C GLU A 129 8.81 -12.27 -1.42
N ASN A 130 9.76 -11.74 -0.64
CA ASN A 130 10.71 -10.75 -1.12
C ASN A 130 11.55 -11.27 -2.30
N LYS A 131 12.12 -12.46 -2.18
CA LYS A 131 12.84 -13.11 -3.28
C LYS A 131 11.95 -13.27 -4.52
N LYS A 132 10.68 -13.62 -4.34
CA LYS A 132 9.74 -13.89 -5.41
C LYS A 132 9.28 -12.62 -6.13
N TYR A 133 9.04 -11.53 -5.40
CA TYR A 133 8.30 -10.39 -5.92
C TYR A 133 9.13 -9.14 -6.16
N ILE A 134 10.27 -8.95 -5.48
CA ILE A 134 11.03 -7.69 -5.55
C ILE A 134 11.45 -7.34 -6.98
N ASP A 135 12.04 -8.29 -7.71
CA ASP A 135 12.47 -8.09 -9.09
C ASP A 135 11.30 -8.23 -10.07
N LYS A 136 10.41 -9.19 -9.84
CA LYS A 136 9.25 -9.43 -10.68
C LYS A 136 8.32 -8.22 -10.80
N THR A 137 8.23 -7.42 -9.75
CA THR A 137 7.36 -6.23 -9.71
C THR A 137 8.09 -4.94 -10.06
N PHE A 138 9.42 -4.96 -10.15
CA PHE A 138 10.25 -3.76 -10.32
C PHE A 138 9.78 -2.85 -11.46
N PHE A 139 9.58 -3.42 -12.65
CA PHE A 139 9.14 -2.65 -13.82
C PHE A 139 7.76 -2.00 -13.62
N LYS A 140 6.81 -2.75 -13.07
CA LYS A 140 5.45 -2.23 -12.80
C LYS A 140 5.46 -1.13 -11.73
N ARG A 141 6.28 -1.27 -10.68
CA ARG A 141 6.46 -0.24 -9.65
C ARG A 141 7.08 1.03 -10.22
N LYS A 142 8.11 0.91 -11.07
CA LYS A 142 8.73 2.03 -11.78
C LYS A 142 7.74 2.73 -12.72
N LEU A 143 6.90 1.97 -13.42
CA LEU A 143 5.87 2.52 -14.29
C LEU A 143 4.84 3.34 -13.50
N LEU A 144 4.44 2.87 -12.31
CA LEU A 144 3.55 3.62 -11.42
C LEU A 144 4.19 4.94 -10.96
N ILE A 145 5.47 4.90 -10.55
CA ILE A 145 6.22 6.09 -10.15
C ILE A 145 6.28 7.10 -11.30
N ASN A 146 6.65 6.66 -12.49
CA ASN A 146 6.73 7.54 -13.66
C ASN A 146 5.38 8.19 -13.98
N LYS A 147 4.29 7.41 -13.89
CA LYS A 147 2.94 7.96 -14.10
C LYS A 147 2.55 8.99 -13.06
N LEU A 148 2.94 8.81 -11.82
CA LEU A 148 2.72 9.81 -10.77
C LEU A 148 3.45 11.12 -11.08
N PHE A 149 4.71 11.07 -11.48
CA PHE A 149 5.45 12.27 -11.89
C PHE A 149 4.82 12.95 -13.11
N GLU A 150 4.46 12.18 -14.15
CA GLU A 150 3.75 12.73 -15.32
C GLU A 150 2.47 13.50 -14.95
N LEU A 151 1.70 13.00 -13.96
CA LEU A 151 0.47 13.64 -13.52
C LEU A 151 0.70 14.84 -12.57
N LEU A 152 1.89 14.96 -11.98
CA LEU A 152 2.27 16.08 -11.13
C LEU A 152 2.85 17.24 -11.96
N ASP A 153 3.39 16.96 -13.15
CA ASP A 153 4.01 17.95 -14.04
C ASP A 153 3.01 18.62 -15.00
N ASN A 154 1.76 18.13 -15.06
CA ASN A 154 0.66 18.69 -15.86
C ASN A 154 -0.33 19.49 -15.02
#